data_d22e7681b81b777c5d7855f9f8a5c05f
#
_entry.id   d22e7681b81b777c5d7855f9f8a5c05f
#
_cell.length_a   1.000
_cell.length_b   1.000
_cell.length_c   1.000
_cell.angle_alpha   90.00
_cell.angle_beta   90.00
_cell.angle_gamma   90.00
#
_symmetry.space_group_name_H-M   'P 1'
#
loop_
_entity.id
_entity.type
_entity.pdbx_description
1 polymer ?
#
loop_
_entity_poly.entity_id
_entity_poly.type
_entity_poly.pdbx_seq_one_letter_code
_entity_poly.pdbx_strand_id
1 'polypeptide(L)'
;NMSAESDPKKVRWSRFIGKNGIGVYEYDNGGDGWFKPHQNCKMRYLGRQFPFCEVCKEALRDQFSAHSNVTKLFWQQYADTLREGEGELNLRQYVIVRRGGKKETGEELGDRLKLSYFDEAGKALTAAPTAAGSYRLRAELIGDAVYGDAVLETTLEIEPPDLIDLEVENKVCDGKPITVKAVLHDAPPAELRYSFTGTMPYAAEITHLYEDTLPPVLPGRYTVTVTAHEKGSEKLLSRKSKEFEISLHTSCIADHNTLEYPGAQPYYKNQTIVFTGEGYSANELEKFEADARRFVDYFRTLPLYKEADQYFNYYTVQAVSEGTHIGKEPSNTYYHVSRSDEGKLVQTEAGTRAAMYMANNGVTSFYKAAVVLVNGVYDVVGTTVTNKRFIVYAPVDEKGMRFAAMELLNYLAGKPEGVRAVTAEEKAVQRTEFLSALYRQWEEYDYAPILSRAYEEEFKATGEPVDLSAHFHTYVHGKEVKVPYRIRYYEDKNGERGAELTGAPKEPGTYRAFAELV
;
A
#
# COMPACT_ATOMS: atom_id res chain seq x y z
N ASN A 1 -5.95 9.21 15.22
CA ASN A 1 -4.93 10.22 15.43
C ASN A 1 -4.70 11.02 14.16
N MET A 2 -5.41 12.14 14.02
CA MET A 2 -5.29 13.11 12.93
C MET A 2 -5.13 14.51 13.52
N SER A 3 -4.51 15.43 12.80
CA SER A 3 -4.30 16.81 13.20
C SER A 3 -4.43 17.73 11.98
N ALA A 4 -4.96 18.94 12.18
CA ALA A 4 -4.90 20.00 11.19
C ALA A 4 -3.53 20.73 11.21
N GLU A 5 -2.67 20.41 12.17
CA GLU A 5 -1.31 20.96 12.28
C GLU A 5 -0.34 20.17 11.39
N SER A 6 0.42 20.86 10.57
CA SER A 6 1.43 20.28 9.66
C SER A 6 2.86 20.42 10.16
N ASP A 7 3.11 21.30 11.13
CA ASP A 7 4.45 21.50 11.71
C ASP A 7 4.87 20.26 12.52
N PRO A 8 5.93 19.54 12.12
CA PRO A 8 6.40 18.37 12.85
C PRO A 8 6.68 18.60 14.33
N LYS A 9 7.02 19.83 14.73
CA LYS A 9 7.30 20.19 16.11
C LYS A 9 6.04 20.43 16.94
N LYS A 10 4.89 20.68 16.29
CA LYS A 10 3.62 21.05 16.95
C LYS A 10 2.55 19.98 16.87
N VAL A 11 2.67 19.00 15.99
CA VAL A 11 1.70 17.89 15.92
C VAL A 11 1.64 17.16 17.25
N ARG A 12 0.47 16.63 17.60
CA ARG A 12 0.22 15.88 18.86
C ARG A 12 1.18 14.71 19.07
N TRP A 13 1.82 14.23 18.01
CA TRP A 13 2.76 13.11 18.01
C TRP A 13 4.20 13.54 17.70
N SER A 14 4.54 14.82 17.90
CA SER A 14 5.89 15.35 17.61
C SER A 14 7.01 14.52 18.24
N ARG A 15 6.82 14.04 19.46
CA ARG A 15 7.77 13.17 20.18
C ARG A 15 8.04 11.80 19.56
N PHE A 16 7.24 11.38 18.56
CA PHE A 16 7.40 10.11 17.87
C PHE A 16 8.05 10.25 16.48
N ILE A 17 8.22 11.46 16.00
CA ILE A 17 8.71 11.72 14.65
C ILE A 17 10.14 11.21 14.48
N GLY A 18 10.41 10.62 13.31
CA GLY A 18 11.72 10.10 12.94
C GLY A 18 11.96 8.63 13.30
N LYS A 19 11.02 7.95 13.98
CA LYS A 19 11.15 6.53 14.34
C LYS A 19 9.97 5.71 13.83
N ASN A 20 10.25 4.49 13.35
CA ASN A 20 9.24 3.52 12.90
C ASN A 20 8.24 4.09 11.87
N GLY A 21 8.73 4.89 10.92
CA GLY A 21 7.91 5.51 9.88
C GLY A 21 6.90 6.55 10.39
N ILE A 22 7.09 7.08 11.61
CA ILE A 22 6.26 8.19 12.11
C ILE A 22 6.75 9.52 11.52
N GLY A 23 5.84 10.24 10.92
CA GLY A 23 6.08 11.53 10.29
C GLY A 23 4.83 12.40 10.34
N VAL A 24 4.75 13.35 9.42
CA VAL A 24 3.55 14.16 9.18
C VAL A 24 3.17 13.92 7.72
N TYR A 25 2.10 13.16 7.51
CA TYR A 25 1.64 12.76 6.19
C TYR A 25 0.26 13.29 5.93
N GLU A 26 0.06 13.89 4.77
CA GLU A 26 -1.26 14.35 4.36
C GLU A 26 -2.25 13.18 4.27
N TYR A 27 -3.51 13.44 4.58
CA TYR A 27 -4.56 12.42 4.51
C TYR A 27 -5.05 12.26 3.07
N ASP A 28 -4.93 11.07 2.49
CA ASP A 28 -4.99 10.80 1.05
C ASP A 28 -6.36 10.95 0.38
N ASN A 29 -7.39 11.36 1.04
CA ASN A 29 -8.73 11.45 0.43
C ASN A 29 -9.19 12.90 0.21
N GLY A 30 -8.27 13.78 -0.15
CA GLY A 30 -8.61 15.19 -0.29
C GLY A 30 -9.08 15.80 1.03
N GLY A 31 -8.55 15.30 2.13
CA GLY A 31 -8.87 15.72 3.50
C GLY A 31 -8.21 17.04 3.83
N ASP A 32 -8.55 18.02 3.07
CA ASP A 32 -8.17 19.42 3.11
C ASP A 32 -7.55 19.84 4.44
N GLY A 33 -6.23 19.78 4.52
CA GLY A 33 -5.46 20.22 5.68
C GLY A 33 -5.43 19.28 6.89
N TRP A 34 -5.78 17.98 6.73
CA TRP A 34 -5.61 17.00 7.78
C TRP A 34 -4.37 16.12 7.57
N PHE A 35 -3.63 15.89 8.64
CA PHE A 35 -2.39 15.10 8.65
C PHE A 35 -2.50 13.90 9.57
N LYS A 36 -1.77 12.83 9.23
CA LYS A 36 -1.71 11.56 9.95
C LYS A 36 -0.28 11.21 10.34
N PRO A 37 -0.07 10.44 11.41
CA PRO A 37 1.28 10.11 11.91
C PRO A 37 2.01 9.04 11.10
N HIS A 38 1.30 8.20 10.33
CA HIS A 38 1.90 7.07 9.64
C HIS A 38 1.11 6.71 8.38
N GLN A 39 1.79 6.36 7.31
CA GLN A 39 1.13 6.01 6.04
C GLN A 39 0.40 4.67 6.12
N ASN A 40 1.01 3.66 6.74
CA ASN A 40 0.53 2.28 6.78
C ASN A 40 0.21 1.83 8.22
N CYS A 41 -0.83 2.38 8.81
CA CYS A 41 -1.27 2.01 10.16
C CYS A 41 -2.57 1.21 10.12
N LYS A 42 -2.73 0.23 11.02
CA LYS A 42 -3.96 -0.56 11.17
C LYS A 42 -5.23 0.28 11.37
N MET A 43 -5.13 1.46 11.93
CA MET A 43 -6.25 2.40 12.05
C MET A 43 -6.74 2.93 10.70
N ARG A 44 -5.94 2.81 9.65
CA ARG A 44 -6.32 3.15 8.28
C ARG A 44 -6.75 1.93 7.48
N TYR A 45 -5.99 0.84 7.62
CA TYR A 45 -6.21 -0.40 6.88
C TYR A 45 -6.48 -1.54 7.86
N LEU A 46 -7.67 -2.11 7.84
CA LEU A 46 -8.09 -3.17 8.77
C LEU A 46 -7.43 -4.53 8.49
N GLY A 47 -6.56 -4.64 7.49
CA GLY A 47 -5.84 -5.87 7.16
C GLY A 47 -4.93 -6.36 8.29
N ARG A 48 -4.75 -7.68 8.40
CA ARG A 48 -3.87 -8.31 9.43
C ARG A 48 -2.41 -7.91 9.29
N GLN A 49 -1.97 -7.59 8.07
CA GLN A 49 -0.60 -7.22 7.71
C GLN A 49 -0.17 -5.84 8.24
N PHE A 50 -1.10 -4.98 8.64
CA PHE A 50 -0.75 -3.66 9.14
C PHE A 50 -0.78 -3.62 10.67
N PRO A 51 0.36 -3.36 11.33
CA PRO A 51 0.39 -3.14 12.78
C PRO A 51 -0.18 -1.76 13.13
N PHE A 52 -0.54 -1.57 14.38
CA PHE A 52 -0.76 -0.23 14.91
C PHE A 52 0.58 0.53 14.95
N CYS A 53 0.61 1.76 14.44
CA CYS A 53 1.76 2.63 14.63
C CYS A 53 1.91 3.04 16.10
N GLU A 54 3.08 3.50 16.51
CA GLU A 54 3.38 3.82 17.92
C GLU A 54 2.43 4.88 18.49
N VAL A 55 2.05 5.88 17.70
CA VAL A 55 1.06 6.89 18.10
C VAL A 55 -0.31 6.25 18.44
N CYS A 56 -0.76 5.28 17.64
CA CYS A 56 -2.01 4.59 17.90
C CYS A 56 -1.91 3.62 19.08
N LYS A 57 -0.77 2.94 19.23
CA LYS A 57 -0.51 2.10 20.41
C LYS A 57 -0.55 2.91 21.70
N GLU A 58 0.05 4.10 21.69
CA GLU A 58 0.01 5.00 22.85
C GLU A 58 -1.43 5.41 23.19
N ALA A 59 -2.20 5.86 22.21
CA ALA A 59 -3.59 6.25 22.41
C ALA A 59 -4.45 5.09 22.95
N LEU A 60 -4.21 3.86 22.48
CA LEU A 60 -4.87 2.66 23.01
C LEU A 60 -4.45 2.38 24.46
N ARG A 61 -3.15 2.49 24.77
CA ARG A 61 -2.67 2.34 26.16
C ARG A 61 -3.32 3.37 27.08
N ASP A 62 -3.45 4.62 26.65
CA ASP A 62 -4.10 5.68 27.42
C ASP A 62 -5.58 5.33 27.68
N GLN A 63 -6.31 4.86 26.66
CA GLN A 63 -7.70 4.44 26.79
C GLN A 63 -7.86 3.22 27.72
N PHE A 64 -7.06 2.17 27.51
CA PHE A 64 -7.13 0.99 28.36
C PHE A 64 -6.74 1.29 29.81
N SER A 65 -5.74 2.12 30.03
CA SER A 65 -5.32 2.48 31.39
C SER A 65 -6.33 3.36 32.11
N ALA A 66 -7.13 4.15 31.39
CA ALA A 66 -8.20 4.96 31.97
C ALA A 66 -9.26 4.10 32.69
N HIS A 67 -9.44 2.86 32.23
CA HIS A 67 -10.40 1.90 32.84
C HIS A 67 -9.73 0.86 33.74
N SER A 68 -8.42 0.96 33.97
CA SER A 68 -7.67 -0.01 34.79
C SER A 68 -7.26 0.60 36.14
N ASN A 69 -7.67 -0.04 37.22
CA ASN A 69 -7.22 0.29 38.57
C ASN A 69 -5.88 -0.37 38.96
N VAL A 70 -5.22 -1.04 38.01
CA VAL A 70 -3.90 -1.65 38.19
C VAL A 70 -2.82 -0.65 37.84
N THR A 71 -1.87 -0.44 38.75
CA THR A 71 -0.67 0.35 38.49
C THR A 71 0.26 -0.41 37.52
N LYS A 72 0.68 0.22 36.47
CA LYS A 72 1.64 -0.34 35.49
C LYS A 72 2.71 0.66 35.13
N LEU A 73 3.94 0.17 35.04
CA LEU A 73 5.08 0.90 34.49
C LEU A 73 5.25 0.52 33.01
N PHE A 74 5.69 1.48 32.21
CA PHE A 74 5.99 1.31 30.79
C PHE A 74 7.31 1.99 30.46
N TRP A 75 8.10 1.37 29.58
CA TRP A 75 9.24 2.03 28.94
C TRP A 75 8.78 2.70 27.65
N GLN A 76 9.03 3.99 27.52
CA GLN A 76 8.54 4.81 26.40
C GLN A 76 9.68 5.64 25.77
N GLN A 77 10.68 4.96 25.26
CA GLN A 77 11.70 5.54 24.41
C GLN A 77 11.22 5.47 22.95
N TYR A 78 10.77 6.58 22.38
CA TYR A 78 10.11 6.55 21.07
C TYR A 78 11.03 6.94 19.91
N ALA A 79 11.59 8.15 19.95
CA ALA A 79 12.40 8.70 18.89
C ALA A 79 13.87 8.88 19.27
N ASP A 80 14.14 8.89 20.56
CA ASP A 80 15.49 9.14 21.05
C ASP A 80 16.35 7.88 20.91
N THR A 81 17.50 8.03 20.29
CA THR A 81 18.54 7.00 20.25
C THR A 81 19.56 7.37 21.30
N LEU A 82 19.75 6.49 22.29
CA LEU A 82 20.76 6.69 23.32
C LEU A 82 22.13 6.33 22.75
N ARG A 83 23.11 7.21 22.86
CA ARG A 83 24.41 7.01 22.27
C ARG A 83 25.54 7.18 23.28
N GLU A 84 26.59 6.37 23.09
CA GLU A 84 27.83 6.54 23.80
C GLU A 84 28.42 7.93 23.53
N GLY A 85 28.87 8.62 24.58
CA GLY A 85 29.50 9.95 24.47
C GLY A 85 28.54 11.14 24.55
N GLU A 86 27.23 10.95 24.60
CA GLU A 86 26.24 12.05 24.72
C GLU A 86 26.05 12.55 26.16
N GLY A 87 26.88 12.12 27.09
CA GLY A 87 26.84 12.52 28.50
C GLY A 87 25.99 11.60 29.37
N GLU A 88 25.56 12.09 30.53
CA GLU A 88 24.71 11.32 31.46
C GLU A 88 23.29 11.18 30.91
N LEU A 89 22.85 9.94 30.70
CA LEU A 89 21.55 9.62 30.13
C LEU A 89 20.45 9.76 31.19
N ASN A 90 19.53 10.69 31.01
CA ASN A 90 18.34 10.78 31.86
C ASN A 90 17.31 9.71 31.51
N LEU A 91 17.51 8.49 32.02
CA LEU A 91 16.64 7.34 31.71
C LEU A 91 15.28 7.38 32.42
N ARG A 92 15.11 8.22 33.46
CA ARG A 92 13.84 8.37 34.17
C ARG A 92 12.75 8.94 33.29
N GLN A 93 13.06 9.83 32.37
CA GLN A 93 12.08 10.42 31.46
C GLN A 93 11.34 9.40 30.60
N TYR A 94 11.93 8.21 30.36
CA TYR A 94 11.34 7.13 29.54
C TYR A 94 10.46 6.17 30.34
N VAL A 95 10.47 6.25 31.67
CA VAL A 95 9.58 5.44 32.51
C VAL A 95 8.27 6.20 32.73
N ILE A 96 7.14 5.56 32.43
CA ILE A 96 5.80 6.12 32.62
C ILE A 96 4.99 5.19 33.50
N VAL A 97 4.38 5.74 34.56
CA VAL A 97 3.37 5.03 35.35
C VAL A 97 1.96 5.41 34.90
N ARG A 98 1.06 4.43 34.95
CA ARG A 98 -0.37 4.64 34.66
C ARG A 98 -1.27 3.85 35.60
N ARG A 99 -2.40 4.48 36.03
CA ARG A 99 -3.48 3.86 36.77
C ARG A 99 -4.74 4.73 36.75
N GLY A 100 -5.88 4.16 36.38
CA GLY A 100 -7.19 4.85 36.49
C GLY A 100 -7.24 6.19 35.71
N GLY A 101 -6.61 6.26 34.52
CA GLY A 101 -6.50 7.48 33.71
C GLY A 101 -5.42 8.47 34.17
N LYS A 102 -4.79 8.24 35.34
CA LYS A 102 -3.63 9.03 35.78
C LYS A 102 -2.35 8.54 35.13
N LYS A 103 -1.44 9.48 34.85
CA LYS A 103 -0.17 9.25 34.21
C LYS A 103 0.87 10.20 34.81
N GLU A 104 2.04 9.67 35.19
CA GLU A 104 3.22 10.43 35.60
C GLU A 104 4.48 9.87 34.94
N THR A 105 5.47 10.72 34.73
CA THR A 105 6.81 10.32 34.25
C THR A 105 7.67 9.88 35.42
N GLY A 106 8.77 9.16 35.15
CA GLY A 106 9.72 8.77 36.19
C GLY A 106 10.43 9.95 36.84
N GLU A 107 10.49 11.10 36.18
CA GLU A 107 10.96 12.35 36.77
C GLU A 107 9.99 12.88 37.83
N GLU A 108 8.68 12.91 37.51
CA GLU A 108 7.62 13.34 38.42
C GLU A 108 7.49 12.38 39.62
N LEU A 109 7.82 11.11 39.45
CA LEU A 109 7.83 10.10 40.51
C LEU A 109 8.93 10.31 41.55
N GLY A 110 10.02 11.00 41.17
CA GLY A 110 11.15 11.30 42.07
C GLY A 110 11.71 10.04 42.76
N ASP A 111 11.93 10.12 44.07
CA ASP A 111 12.53 9.03 44.85
C ASP A 111 11.67 7.77 44.96
N ARG A 112 10.38 7.83 44.60
CA ARG A 112 9.49 6.65 44.56
C ARG A 112 9.87 5.67 43.45
N LEU A 113 10.59 6.13 42.41
CA LEU A 113 11.07 5.27 41.30
C LEU A 113 12.55 4.95 41.51
N LYS A 114 12.88 3.68 41.65
CA LYS A 114 14.23 3.17 41.70
C LYS A 114 14.59 2.51 40.38
N LEU A 115 15.72 2.89 39.77
CA LEU A 115 16.28 2.26 38.57
C LEU A 115 17.52 1.43 38.96
N SER A 116 17.59 0.22 38.44
CA SER A 116 18.74 -0.68 38.59
C SER A 116 19.16 -1.20 37.21
N TYR A 117 20.43 -1.32 36.97
CA TYR A 117 21.00 -1.66 35.66
C TYR A 117 21.84 -2.91 35.76
N PHE A 118 21.84 -3.72 34.73
CA PHE A 118 22.59 -4.97 34.65
C PHE A 118 23.23 -5.10 33.27
N ASP A 119 24.44 -5.64 33.20
CA ASP A 119 25.06 -5.99 31.93
C ASP A 119 24.42 -7.24 31.29
N GLU A 120 24.88 -7.65 30.11
CA GLU A 120 24.39 -8.84 29.41
C GLU A 120 24.55 -10.13 30.22
N ALA A 121 25.60 -10.21 31.05
CA ALA A 121 25.83 -11.34 31.93
C ALA A 121 24.93 -11.32 33.19
N GLY A 122 24.11 -10.29 33.38
CA GLY A 122 23.23 -10.13 34.53
C GLY A 122 23.90 -9.55 35.78
N LYS A 123 25.15 -9.07 35.69
CA LYS A 123 25.85 -8.42 36.79
C LYS A 123 25.32 -7.00 36.98
N ALA A 124 24.98 -6.66 38.23
CA ALA A 124 24.50 -5.33 38.56
C ALA A 124 25.60 -4.27 38.35
N LEU A 125 25.20 -3.16 37.75
CA LEU A 125 26.02 -1.96 37.58
C LEU A 125 25.77 -0.97 38.72
N THR A 126 26.78 -0.23 39.09
CA THR A 126 26.69 0.77 40.18
C THR A 126 26.07 2.11 39.74
N ALA A 127 26.03 2.35 38.45
CA ALA A 127 25.48 3.57 37.83
C ALA A 127 24.79 3.22 36.50
N ALA A 128 24.08 4.18 35.90
CA ALA A 128 23.54 4.06 34.57
C ALA A 128 24.67 3.78 33.55
N PRO A 129 24.49 2.84 32.61
CA PRO A 129 25.49 2.57 31.59
C PRO A 129 25.60 3.76 30.63
N THR A 130 26.82 4.05 30.16
CA THR A 130 27.11 5.11 29.18
C THR A 130 27.87 4.57 27.96
N ALA A 131 28.41 3.37 28.03
CA ALA A 131 29.06 2.72 26.89
C ALA A 131 28.03 2.06 25.96
N ALA A 132 28.36 1.94 24.69
CA ALA A 132 27.56 1.20 23.72
C ALA A 132 27.39 -0.26 24.15
N GLY A 133 26.19 -0.78 23.99
CA GLY A 133 25.85 -2.15 24.36
C GLY A 133 24.39 -2.35 24.73
N SER A 134 24.04 -3.60 25.02
CA SER A 134 22.72 -4.00 25.50
C SER A 134 22.75 -4.22 27.00
N TYR A 135 21.81 -3.64 27.70
CA TYR A 135 21.73 -3.68 29.16
C TYR A 135 20.31 -4.05 29.58
N ARG A 136 20.17 -4.69 30.73
CA ARG A 136 18.85 -4.87 31.35
C ARG A 136 18.61 -3.74 32.35
N LEU A 137 17.47 -3.07 32.20
CA LEU A 137 16.97 -2.06 33.12
C LEU A 137 15.80 -2.65 33.92
N ARG A 138 15.85 -2.46 35.23
CA ARG A 138 14.74 -2.75 36.15
C ARG A 138 14.31 -1.47 36.85
N ALA A 139 13.04 -1.11 36.68
CA ALA A 139 12.40 0.02 37.33
C ALA A 139 11.43 -0.49 38.38
N GLU A 140 11.55 -0.02 39.61
CA GLU A 140 10.71 -0.39 40.75
C GLU A 140 10.05 0.88 41.29
N LEU A 141 8.71 0.88 41.32
CA LEU A 141 7.91 1.96 41.90
C LEU A 141 7.46 1.56 43.31
N ILE A 142 7.77 2.42 44.27
CA ILE A 142 7.18 2.37 45.63
C ILE A 142 5.86 3.11 45.55
N GLY A 143 4.76 2.39 45.84
CA GLY A 143 3.41 2.93 45.74
C GLY A 143 3.08 3.99 46.79
N ASP A 144 2.01 4.71 46.55
CA ASP A 144 1.44 5.71 47.41
C ASP A 144 -0.12 5.62 47.41
N ALA A 145 -0.81 6.68 47.83
CA ALA A 145 -2.26 6.73 47.81
C ALA A 145 -2.87 6.68 46.39
N VAL A 146 -2.10 7.03 45.36
CA VAL A 146 -2.54 7.10 43.95
C VAL A 146 -2.11 5.88 43.18
N TYR A 147 -0.88 5.43 43.33
CA TYR A 147 -0.30 4.30 42.63
C TYR A 147 0.05 3.19 43.61
N GLY A 148 -0.18 1.94 43.23
CA GLY A 148 0.36 0.78 43.94
C GLY A 148 1.81 0.50 43.49
N ASP A 149 2.45 -0.44 44.22
CA ASP A 149 3.77 -0.95 43.83
C ASP A 149 3.74 -1.53 42.43
N ALA A 150 4.80 -1.32 41.67
CA ALA A 150 4.93 -1.86 40.31
C ALA A 150 6.41 -2.06 39.93
N VAL A 151 6.67 -3.06 39.07
CA VAL A 151 7.99 -3.37 38.55
C VAL A 151 7.92 -3.45 37.03
N LEU A 152 8.93 -2.93 36.38
CA LEU A 152 9.18 -3.05 34.93
C LEU A 152 10.59 -3.58 34.74
N GLU A 153 10.71 -4.60 33.89
CA GLU A 153 12.01 -5.01 33.33
C GLU A 153 11.98 -4.80 31.81
N THR A 154 13.05 -4.24 31.27
CA THR A 154 13.19 -3.98 29.84
C THR A 154 14.66 -4.00 29.44
N THR A 155 14.92 -4.13 28.14
CA THR A 155 16.26 -3.98 27.56
C THR A 155 16.50 -2.51 27.26
N LEU A 156 17.70 -2.05 27.58
CA LEU A 156 18.22 -0.71 27.28
C LEU A 156 19.35 -0.87 26.27
N GLU A 157 19.16 -0.33 25.08
CA GLU A 157 20.19 -0.33 24.02
C GLU A 157 20.85 1.05 23.98
N ILE A 158 22.18 1.06 24.07
CA ILE A 158 23.02 2.25 23.86
C ILE A 158 23.80 2.02 22.57
N GLU A 159 23.50 2.84 21.57
CA GLU A 159 24.19 2.79 20.29
C GLU A 159 25.60 3.38 20.40
N PRO A 160 26.54 2.90 19.57
CA PRO A 160 27.85 3.55 19.47
C PRO A 160 27.73 4.98 18.94
N PRO A 161 28.80 5.80 19.01
CA PRO A 161 28.83 7.14 18.47
C PRO A 161 28.41 7.18 17.00
N ASP A 162 27.74 8.26 16.57
CA ASP A 162 27.35 8.46 15.19
C ASP A 162 28.50 9.05 14.37
N LEU A 163 29.41 8.18 13.90
CA LEU A 163 30.60 8.56 13.13
C LEU A 163 30.47 8.27 11.63
N ILE A 164 29.28 7.81 11.18
CA ILE A 164 29.06 7.43 9.78
C ILE A 164 28.09 8.41 9.12
N ASP A 165 28.54 9.06 8.05
CA ASP A 165 27.65 9.70 7.10
C ASP A 165 27.18 8.65 6.10
N LEU A 166 25.86 8.40 6.05
CA LEU A 166 25.23 7.39 5.22
C LEU A 166 24.27 8.03 4.21
N GLU A 167 24.58 7.87 2.94
CA GLU A 167 23.76 8.30 1.83
C GLU A 167 23.22 7.10 1.06
N VAL A 168 21.93 7.05 0.93
CA VAL A 168 21.19 6.17 0.02
C VAL A 168 19.93 6.91 -0.42
N GLU A 169 19.59 6.80 -1.69
CA GLU A 169 18.41 7.46 -2.28
C GLU A 169 17.40 6.41 -2.74
N ASN A 170 16.12 6.80 -2.71
CA ASN A 170 15.07 6.02 -3.33
C ASN A 170 15.29 5.98 -4.85
N LYS A 171 14.96 4.87 -5.48
CA LYS A 171 15.03 4.77 -6.94
C LYS A 171 13.85 3.98 -7.51
N VAL A 172 13.63 4.14 -8.80
CA VAL A 172 12.77 3.26 -9.58
C VAL A 172 13.57 2.02 -9.95
N CYS A 173 12.96 0.84 -9.90
CA CYS A 173 13.60 -0.42 -10.28
C CYS A 173 14.10 -0.36 -11.72
N ASP A 174 15.38 -0.57 -11.91
CA ASP A 174 16.08 -0.64 -13.20
C ASP A 174 16.90 -1.94 -13.34
N GLY A 175 16.66 -2.89 -12.42
CA GLY A 175 17.38 -4.15 -12.36
C GLY A 175 18.84 -4.05 -11.91
N LYS A 176 19.30 -2.87 -11.50
CA LYS A 176 20.65 -2.67 -10.98
C LYS A 176 20.63 -2.51 -9.46
N PRO A 177 21.71 -2.91 -8.78
CA PRO A 177 21.83 -2.72 -7.33
C PRO A 177 21.66 -1.26 -6.92
N ILE A 178 21.15 -1.03 -5.71
CA ILE A 178 21.15 0.30 -5.09
C ILE A 178 22.58 0.74 -4.80
N THR A 179 22.84 2.03 -4.97
CA THR A 179 24.14 2.61 -4.59
C THR A 179 24.06 3.17 -3.17
N VAL A 180 24.97 2.75 -2.34
CA VAL A 180 25.13 3.22 -0.95
C VAL A 180 26.49 3.86 -0.80
N LYS A 181 26.52 5.06 -0.24
CA LYS A 181 27.76 5.75 0.14
C LYS A 181 27.80 5.89 1.65
N ALA A 182 28.90 5.45 2.24
CA ALA A 182 29.17 5.63 3.66
C ALA A 182 30.57 6.21 3.85
N VAL A 183 30.66 7.27 4.63
CA VAL A 183 31.91 7.94 4.98
C VAL A 183 32.05 7.94 6.51
N LEU A 184 33.20 7.52 6.99
CA LEU A 184 33.51 7.48 8.41
C LEU A 184 34.34 8.71 8.79
N HIS A 185 33.94 9.41 9.84
CA HIS A 185 34.61 10.60 10.39
C HIS A 185 35.19 10.31 11.77
N ASP A 186 36.27 11.00 12.12
CA ASP A 186 36.85 11.09 13.48
C ASP A 186 37.04 9.72 14.16
N ALA A 187 37.33 8.66 13.38
CA ALA A 187 37.48 7.30 13.87
C ALA A 187 38.91 6.78 13.63
N PRO A 188 39.38 5.81 14.44
CA PRO A 188 40.57 5.06 14.10
C PRO A 188 40.37 4.27 12.78
N PRO A 189 41.46 3.71 12.19
CA PRO A 189 41.37 2.88 11.00
C PRO A 189 40.31 1.77 11.17
N ALA A 190 39.32 1.76 10.32
CA ALA A 190 38.17 0.88 10.43
C ALA A 190 37.81 0.19 9.11
N GLU A 191 37.07 -0.90 9.23
CA GLU A 191 36.44 -1.63 8.15
C GLU A 191 34.91 -1.40 8.18
N LEU A 192 34.33 -0.99 7.04
CA LEU A 192 32.88 -0.84 6.91
C LEU A 192 32.26 -2.15 6.43
N ARG A 193 31.22 -2.60 7.13
CA ARG A 193 30.41 -3.76 6.75
C ARG A 193 29.00 -3.32 6.50
N TYR A 194 28.39 -3.87 5.44
CA TYR A 194 27.04 -3.52 5.00
C TYR A 194 26.11 -4.72 5.19
N SER A 195 24.93 -4.46 5.68
CA SER A 195 23.83 -5.42 5.69
C SER A 195 22.54 -4.74 5.22
N PHE A 196 21.74 -5.49 4.50
CA PHE A 196 20.46 -5.03 3.97
C PHE A 196 19.36 -5.93 4.51
N THR A 197 18.34 -5.31 5.07
CA THR A 197 17.10 -6.00 5.47
C THR A 197 15.94 -5.31 4.79
N GLY A 198 14.87 -6.04 4.50
CA GLY A 198 13.72 -5.41 3.87
C GLY A 198 12.58 -6.36 3.61
N THR A 199 11.54 -5.79 3.03
CA THR A 199 10.37 -6.52 2.60
C THR A 199 10.13 -6.23 1.14
N MET A 200 10.19 -7.25 0.32
CA MET A 200 9.75 -7.18 -1.06
C MET A 200 8.23 -7.28 -1.10
N PRO A 201 7.54 -6.47 -1.89
CA PRO A 201 6.09 -6.51 -1.96
C PRO A 201 5.64 -7.70 -2.80
N TYR A 202 5.55 -8.86 -2.20
CA TYR A 202 4.70 -9.91 -2.71
C TYR A 202 3.30 -9.75 -2.11
N ALA A 203 2.26 -10.16 -2.85
CA ALA A 203 0.87 -10.08 -2.45
C ALA A 203 0.66 -10.23 -0.94
N ALA A 204 -0.35 -9.59 -0.42
CA ALA A 204 -0.69 -9.32 0.98
C ALA A 204 -0.43 -10.40 2.04
N GLU A 205 0.01 -11.59 1.67
CA GLU A 205 0.24 -12.73 2.55
C GLU A 205 1.66 -13.32 2.45
N ILE A 206 2.49 -12.87 1.51
CA ILE A 206 3.85 -13.38 1.32
C ILE A 206 4.81 -12.19 1.28
N THR A 207 5.26 -11.78 2.44
CA THR A 207 6.43 -10.91 2.57
C THR A 207 7.66 -11.78 2.42
N HIS A 208 8.40 -11.66 1.32
CA HIS A 208 9.76 -12.15 1.29
C HIS A 208 10.61 -11.16 2.09
N LEU A 209 11.14 -11.67 3.19
CA LEU A 209 12.17 -10.95 3.95
C LEU A 209 13.47 -11.01 3.14
N TYR A 210 14.01 -9.85 2.85
CA TYR A 210 15.35 -9.72 2.32
C TYR A 210 16.31 -9.53 3.49
N GLU A 211 17.33 -10.38 3.58
CA GLU A 211 18.41 -10.27 4.56
C GLU A 211 19.71 -10.72 3.89
N ASP A 212 20.56 -9.78 3.49
CA ASP A 212 21.80 -10.04 2.76
C ASP A 212 22.83 -8.94 3.04
N THR A 213 24.07 -9.21 2.68
CA THR A 213 25.16 -8.23 2.58
C THR A 213 25.25 -7.59 1.20
N LEU A 214 24.59 -8.16 0.20
CA LEU A 214 24.50 -7.62 -1.15
C LEU A 214 23.37 -6.57 -1.23
N PRO A 215 23.57 -5.49 -2.00
CA PRO A 215 22.53 -4.49 -2.19
C PRO A 215 21.36 -5.02 -3.01
N PRO A 216 20.09 -4.75 -2.59
CA PRO A 216 18.93 -5.23 -3.29
C PRO A 216 18.76 -4.60 -4.68
N VAL A 217 18.14 -5.35 -5.58
CA VAL A 217 17.83 -4.94 -6.96
C VAL A 217 16.33 -4.89 -7.25
N LEU A 218 15.51 -5.61 -6.46
CA LEU A 218 14.08 -5.75 -6.68
C LEU A 218 13.29 -4.64 -5.99
N PRO A 219 12.07 -4.32 -6.47
CA PRO A 219 11.19 -3.39 -5.79
C PRO A 219 10.93 -3.83 -4.35
N GLY A 220 10.90 -2.86 -3.44
CA GLY A 220 10.68 -3.14 -2.02
C GLY A 220 11.05 -1.96 -1.13
N ARG A 221 10.82 -2.15 0.16
CA ARG A 221 11.28 -1.24 1.21
C ARG A 221 12.38 -1.91 2.00
N TYR A 222 13.48 -1.24 2.09
CA TYR A 222 14.71 -1.79 2.63
C TYR A 222 15.31 -0.86 3.66
N THR A 223 16.10 -1.45 4.54
CA THR A 223 16.99 -0.74 5.44
C THR A 223 18.41 -1.20 5.16
N VAL A 224 19.29 -0.28 4.84
CA VAL A 224 20.73 -0.54 4.88
C VAL A 224 21.26 -0.21 6.27
N THR A 225 22.02 -1.13 6.85
CA THR A 225 22.78 -0.90 8.08
C THR A 225 24.27 -0.99 7.76
N VAL A 226 24.98 0.06 8.09
CA VAL A 226 26.44 0.13 7.97
C VAL A 226 27.05 0.10 9.36
N THR A 227 27.99 -0.80 9.58
CA THR A 227 28.77 -0.90 10.82
C THR A 227 30.24 -0.63 10.53
N ALA A 228 30.87 0.16 11.36
CA ALA A 228 32.31 0.39 11.34
C ALA A 228 32.97 -0.43 12.44
N HIS A 229 33.92 -1.31 12.09
CA HIS A 229 34.69 -2.11 13.04
C HIS A 229 36.14 -1.67 13.02
N GLU A 230 36.77 -1.61 14.18
CA GLU A 230 38.19 -1.28 14.29
C GLU A 230 39.01 -2.30 13.51
N LYS A 231 39.94 -1.82 12.68
CA LYS A 231 40.72 -2.68 11.79
C LYS A 231 41.57 -3.68 12.60
N GLY A 232 41.35 -4.98 12.33
CA GLY A 232 42.02 -6.07 13.03
C GLY A 232 41.38 -6.45 14.37
N SER A 233 40.21 -5.94 14.66
CA SER A 233 39.40 -6.22 15.85
C SER A 233 37.93 -6.32 15.48
N GLU A 234 37.11 -7.02 16.27
CA GLU A 234 35.66 -7.05 16.13
C GLU A 234 34.97 -5.92 16.91
N LYS A 235 35.73 -4.98 17.47
CA LYS A 235 35.16 -3.87 18.22
C LYS A 235 34.35 -2.97 17.31
N LEU A 236 33.06 -2.81 17.63
CA LEU A 236 32.15 -1.91 16.96
C LEU A 236 32.47 -0.45 17.34
N LEU A 237 32.74 0.39 16.36
CA LEU A 237 33.05 1.82 16.54
C LEU A 237 31.82 2.70 16.26
N SER A 238 31.01 2.33 15.27
CA SER A 238 29.83 3.08 14.88
C SER A 238 28.84 2.19 14.14
N ARG A 239 27.56 2.54 14.22
CA ARG A 239 26.48 1.91 13.47
C ARG A 239 25.54 2.98 12.97
N LYS A 240 25.14 2.89 11.70
CA LYS A 240 24.09 3.74 11.12
C LYS A 240 23.18 2.96 10.21
N SER A 241 21.89 3.23 10.32
CA SER A 241 20.89 2.62 9.44
C SER A 241 20.09 3.69 8.73
N LYS A 242 19.70 3.40 7.49
CA LYS A 242 18.83 4.27 6.68
C LYS A 242 17.86 3.46 5.87
N GLU A 243 16.59 3.87 5.90
CA GLU A 243 15.54 3.29 5.07
C GLU A 243 15.55 3.90 3.66
N PHE A 244 15.24 3.07 2.67
CA PHE A 244 15.05 3.49 1.28
C PHE A 244 14.03 2.60 0.59
N GLU A 245 13.53 3.05 -0.55
CA GLU A 245 12.57 2.34 -1.37
C GLU A 245 13.08 2.17 -2.80
N ILE A 246 12.93 0.96 -3.34
CA ILE A 246 13.01 0.71 -4.78
C ILE A 246 11.56 0.54 -5.24
N SER A 247 11.05 1.52 -5.99
CA SER A 247 9.67 1.51 -6.49
C SER A 247 9.53 0.69 -7.76
N LEU A 248 8.30 0.26 -8.06
CA LEU A 248 8.00 -0.42 -9.32
C LEU A 248 8.24 0.52 -10.51
N HIS A 249 8.80 -0.03 -11.58
CA HIS A 249 8.88 0.68 -12.85
C HIS A 249 7.64 0.37 -13.68
N THR A 250 6.94 1.41 -14.06
CA THR A 250 5.75 1.35 -14.90
C THR A 250 5.93 2.22 -16.14
N SER A 251 5.41 1.76 -17.27
CA SER A 251 5.37 2.53 -18.50
C SER A 251 3.97 2.50 -19.10
N CYS A 252 3.58 3.59 -19.73
CA CYS A 252 2.35 3.68 -20.48
C CYS A 252 2.61 3.35 -21.95
N ILE A 253 1.92 2.35 -22.51
CA ILE A 253 1.91 2.07 -23.94
C ILE A 253 0.84 2.91 -24.63
N ALA A 254 -0.37 2.95 -24.06
CA ALA A 254 -1.45 3.80 -24.52
C ALA A 254 -2.43 4.09 -23.38
N ASP A 255 -2.81 5.34 -23.22
CA ASP A 255 -3.84 5.81 -22.31
C ASP A 255 -4.81 6.71 -23.05
N HIS A 256 -6.05 6.29 -23.11
CA HIS A 256 -7.15 7.02 -23.77
C HIS A 256 -8.06 7.74 -22.77
N ASN A 257 -7.69 7.77 -21.48
CA ASN A 257 -8.41 8.52 -20.47
C ASN A 257 -8.12 10.02 -20.62
N THR A 258 -8.98 10.72 -21.34
CA THR A 258 -8.81 12.15 -21.65
C THR A 258 -9.43 13.09 -20.60
N LEU A 259 -9.91 12.60 -19.47
CA LEU A 259 -10.69 13.38 -18.53
C LEU A 259 -9.97 13.56 -17.20
N GLU A 260 -9.49 14.78 -16.98
CA GLU A 260 -9.14 15.28 -15.66
C GLU A 260 -10.42 15.73 -14.94
N TYR A 261 -10.77 15.08 -13.84
CA TYR A 261 -11.76 15.59 -12.91
C TYR A 261 -11.03 16.46 -11.87
N PRO A 262 -11.32 17.76 -11.78
CA PRO A 262 -10.79 18.57 -10.69
C PRO A 262 -11.30 18.03 -9.34
N GLY A 263 -10.38 17.52 -8.51
CA GLY A 263 -10.68 17.09 -7.13
C GLY A 263 -11.17 15.65 -6.94
N ALA A 264 -11.27 14.83 -8.00
CA ALA A 264 -11.54 13.41 -7.88
C ALA A 264 -10.32 12.57 -8.24
N GLN A 265 -10.14 11.42 -7.57
CA GLN A 265 -9.23 10.38 -8.05
C GLN A 265 -9.59 10.05 -9.50
N PRO A 266 -8.63 9.89 -10.40
CA PRO A 266 -8.91 9.54 -11.79
C PRO A 266 -9.63 8.19 -11.79
N TYR A 267 -10.92 8.20 -12.06
CA TYR A 267 -11.66 6.99 -12.40
C TYR A 267 -11.24 6.61 -13.81
N TYR A 268 -10.47 5.55 -13.93
CA TYR A 268 -10.14 5.00 -15.22
C TYR A 268 -11.40 4.42 -15.84
N LYS A 269 -11.95 5.13 -16.82
CA LYS A 269 -13.16 4.72 -17.56
C LYS A 269 -12.90 3.51 -18.43
N ASN A 270 -11.67 3.43 -18.95
CA ASN A 270 -11.28 2.42 -19.89
C ASN A 270 -10.86 1.13 -19.20
N GLN A 271 -10.92 0.04 -19.93
CA GLN A 271 -10.41 -1.25 -19.48
C GLN A 271 -8.88 -1.17 -19.44
N THR A 272 -8.30 -1.25 -18.26
CA THR A 272 -6.85 -1.22 -18.11
C THR A 272 -6.28 -2.64 -18.16
N ILE A 273 -5.44 -2.88 -19.15
CA ILE A 273 -4.68 -4.12 -19.33
C ILE A 273 -3.24 -3.85 -18.92
N VAL A 274 -2.73 -4.65 -17.99
CA VAL A 274 -1.39 -4.52 -17.45
C VAL A 274 -0.54 -5.68 -17.93
N PHE A 275 0.58 -5.38 -18.56
CA PHE A 275 1.59 -6.37 -18.91
C PHE A 275 2.67 -6.42 -17.84
N THR A 276 3.10 -7.63 -17.48
CA THR A 276 4.25 -7.84 -16.59
C THR A 276 5.06 -9.04 -17.09
N GLY A 277 6.33 -9.13 -16.70
CA GLY A 277 7.26 -10.09 -17.28
C GLY A 277 7.57 -11.27 -16.36
N GLU A 278 7.69 -12.47 -16.93
CA GLU A 278 8.18 -13.67 -16.29
C GLU A 278 9.41 -14.19 -17.03
N GLY A 279 10.51 -14.43 -16.31
CA GLY A 279 11.76 -14.89 -16.89
C GLY A 279 12.55 -13.82 -17.65
N TYR A 280 12.31 -12.55 -17.38
CA TYR A 280 13.14 -11.46 -17.87
C TYR A 280 14.15 -11.05 -16.80
N SER A 281 15.43 -11.15 -17.11
CA SER A 281 16.49 -10.65 -16.25
C SER A 281 16.59 -9.12 -16.30
N ALA A 282 17.37 -8.54 -15.39
CA ALA A 282 17.64 -7.11 -15.35
C ALA A 282 18.15 -6.53 -16.70
N ASN A 283 18.86 -7.33 -17.47
CA ASN A 283 19.40 -6.91 -18.78
C ASN A 283 18.38 -7.07 -19.93
N GLU A 284 17.21 -7.64 -19.67
CA GLU A 284 16.17 -7.91 -20.66
C GLU A 284 14.91 -7.05 -20.47
N LEU A 285 14.97 -6.03 -19.63
CA LEU A 285 13.81 -5.15 -19.36
C LEU A 285 13.39 -4.36 -20.61
N GLU A 286 14.33 -3.94 -21.45
CA GLU A 286 14.01 -3.31 -22.75
C GLU A 286 13.33 -4.30 -23.70
N LYS A 287 13.75 -5.57 -23.68
CA LYS A 287 13.11 -6.65 -24.43
C LYS A 287 11.67 -6.88 -23.94
N PHE A 288 11.45 -6.87 -22.62
CA PHE A 288 10.12 -6.97 -22.05
C PHE A 288 9.19 -5.85 -22.55
N GLU A 289 9.66 -4.60 -22.53
CA GLU A 289 8.89 -3.46 -23.04
C GLU A 289 8.56 -3.60 -24.53
N ALA A 290 9.51 -4.08 -25.31
CA ALA A 290 9.32 -4.34 -26.74
C ALA A 290 8.32 -5.48 -26.99
N ASP A 291 8.39 -6.56 -26.22
CA ASP A 291 7.45 -7.68 -26.27
C ASP A 291 6.03 -7.23 -25.91
N ALA A 292 5.87 -6.43 -24.86
CA ALA A 292 4.56 -5.89 -24.46
C ALA A 292 3.96 -5.01 -25.57
N ARG A 293 4.75 -4.13 -26.18
CA ARG A 293 4.30 -3.32 -27.33
C ARG A 293 3.88 -4.19 -28.50
N ARG A 294 4.65 -5.24 -28.80
CA ARG A 294 4.31 -6.19 -29.86
C ARG A 294 2.98 -6.90 -29.61
N PHE A 295 2.64 -7.22 -28.34
CA PHE A 295 1.33 -7.77 -27.97
C PHE A 295 0.21 -6.76 -28.24
N VAL A 296 0.37 -5.51 -27.85
CA VAL A 296 -0.62 -4.45 -28.11
C VAL A 296 -0.78 -4.25 -29.62
N ASP A 297 0.31 -4.17 -30.39
CA ASP A 297 0.27 -4.03 -31.84
C ASP A 297 -0.45 -5.21 -32.48
N TYR A 298 -0.18 -6.44 -32.03
CA TYR A 298 -0.91 -7.62 -32.50
C TYR A 298 -2.41 -7.53 -32.18
N PHE A 299 -2.80 -7.13 -30.96
CA PHE A 299 -4.21 -6.95 -30.60
C PHE A 299 -4.89 -5.97 -31.55
N ARG A 300 -4.24 -4.87 -31.87
CA ARG A 300 -4.73 -3.86 -32.81
C ARG A 300 -4.88 -4.35 -34.26
N THR A 301 -4.24 -5.46 -34.64
CA THR A 301 -4.50 -6.09 -35.95
C THR A 301 -5.83 -6.86 -35.98
N LEU A 302 -6.34 -7.25 -34.82
CA LEU A 302 -7.57 -8.01 -34.72
C LEU A 302 -8.79 -7.08 -34.84
N PRO A 303 -9.79 -7.39 -35.68
CA PRO A 303 -10.90 -6.47 -35.97
C PRO A 303 -11.61 -5.93 -34.73
N LEU A 304 -11.88 -6.80 -33.74
CA LEU A 304 -12.60 -6.41 -32.51
C LEU A 304 -11.77 -5.46 -31.63
N TYR A 305 -10.47 -5.74 -31.46
CA TYR A 305 -9.60 -4.87 -30.68
C TYR A 305 -9.36 -3.54 -31.40
N LYS A 306 -9.22 -3.56 -32.73
CA LYS A 306 -9.08 -2.34 -33.52
C LYS A 306 -10.30 -1.42 -33.41
N GLU A 307 -11.49 -1.99 -33.42
CA GLU A 307 -12.76 -1.26 -33.25
C GLU A 307 -12.88 -0.68 -31.83
N ALA A 308 -12.38 -1.40 -30.83
CA ALA A 308 -12.50 -1.07 -29.43
C ALA A 308 -11.25 -0.44 -28.80
N ASP A 309 -10.20 -0.14 -29.56
CA ASP A 309 -8.90 0.31 -29.02
C ASP A 309 -9.02 1.52 -28.09
N GLN A 310 -9.89 2.47 -28.42
CA GLN A 310 -10.15 3.66 -27.60
C GLN A 310 -10.71 3.36 -26.20
N TYR A 311 -11.20 2.13 -25.94
CA TYR A 311 -11.71 1.70 -24.64
C TYR A 311 -10.69 0.93 -23.81
N PHE A 312 -9.46 0.75 -24.33
CA PHE A 312 -8.38 0.08 -23.64
C PHE A 312 -7.26 1.04 -23.28
N ASN A 313 -6.76 0.88 -22.06
CA ASN A 313 -5.48 1.43 -21.64
C ASN A 313 -4.49 0.28 -21.49
N TYR A 314 -3.25 0.49 -21.92
CA TYR A 314 -2.21 -0.52 -21.87
C TYR A 314 -1.00 0.02 -21.13
N TYR A 315 -0.61 -0.71 -20.08
CA TYR A 315 0.53 -0.37 -19.24
C TYR A 315 1.46 -1.56 -19.07
N THR A 316 2.72 -1.28 -18.80
CA THR A 316 3.68 -2.29 -18.36
C THR A 316 4.06 -2.06 -16.90
N VAL A 317 4.35 -3.16 -16.20
CA VAL A 317 4.96 -3.16 -14.87
C VAL A 317 6.11 -4.14 -14.91
N GLN A 318 7.34 -3.63 -14.76
CA GLN A 318 8.54 -4.45 -14.86
C GLN A 318 8.69 -5.35 -13.64
N ALA A 319 8.92 -6.64 -13.90
CA ALA A 319 9.32 -7.65 -12.93
C ALA A 319 10.68 -8.21 -13.33
N VAL A 320 11.61 -8.24 -12.40
CA VAL A 320 12.98 -8.74 -12.65
C VAL A 320 13.10 -10.16 -12.12
N SER A 321 13.41 -11.11 -13.00
CA SER A 321 13.68 -12.49 -12.65
C SER A 321 15.18 -12.73 -12.47
N GLU A 322 15.57 -13.52 -11.47
CA GLU A 322 16.96 -13.97 -11.31
C GLU A 322 17.34 -14.99 -12.40
N GLY A 323 16.42 -15.92 -12.69
CA GLY A 323 16.55 -16.90 -13.76
C GLY A 323 15.68 -16.56 -14.97
N THR A 324 16.12 -16.95 -16.14
CA THR A 324 15.39 -16.73 -17.42
C THR A 324 14.81 -18.01 -18.01
N HIS A 325 15.12 -19.17 -17.43
CA HIS A 325 14.69 -20.46 -17.93
C HIS A 325 13.49 -20.99 -17.16
N ILE A 326 12.45 -21.40 -17.89
CA ILE A 326 11.26 -22.04 -17.33
C ILE A 326 11.34 -23.54 -17.58
N GLY A 327 11.68 -24.27 -16.51
CA GLY A 327 11.79 -25.73 -16.49
C GLY A 327 10.51 -26.44 -16.05
N LYS A 328 10.61 -27.75 -15.78
CA LYS A 328 9.52 -28.55 -15.22
C LYS A 328 9.26 -28.26 -13.74
N GLU A 329 10.31 -27.97 -12.99
CA GLU A 329 10.21 -27.50 -11.61
C GLU A 329 10.01 -25.99 -11.57
N PRO A 330 9.42 -25.46 -10.48
CA PRO A 330 9.33 -24.03 -10.28
C PRO A 330 10.70 -23.38 -10.44
N SER A 331 10.81 -22.49 -11.41
CA SER A 331 12.07 -21.86 -11.76
C SER A 331 12.35 -20.67 -10.83
N ASN A 332 13.59 -20.21 -10.82
CA ASN A 332 14.01 -18.99 -10.10
C ASN A 332 13.61 -17.72 -10.88
N THR A 333 12.38 -17.72 -11.41
CA THR A 333 11.75 -16.60 -12.11
C THR A 333 10.82 -15.85 -11.15
N TYR A 334 10.40 -14.65 -11.52
CA TYR A 334 9.68 -13.76 -10.58
C TYR A 334 8.36 -14.37 -10.06
N TYR A 335 7.59 -15.03 -10.93
CA TYR A 335 6.31 -15.66 -10.58
C TYR A 335 6.40 -17.18 -10.39
N HIS A 336 7.61 -17.74 -10.49
CA HIS A 336 7.87 -19.17 -10.33
C HIS A 336 7.03 -20.06 -11.25
N VAL A 337 6.83 -19.62 -12.50
CA VAL A 337 6.14 -20.43 -13.50
C VAL A 337 7.00 -21.64 -13.87
N SER A 338 6.35 -22.79 -14.08
CA SER A 338 6.97 -24.02 -14.55
C SER A 338 6.25 -24.59 -15.77
N ARG A 339 6.73 -25.69 -16.31
CA ARG A 339 6.08 -26.43 -17.41
C ARG A 339 5.68 -27.82 -16.94
N SER A 340 4.45 -28.23 -17.28
CA SER A 340 4.02 -29.62 -17.11
C SER A 340 4.77 -30.56 -18.08
N ASP A 341 4.63 -31.88 -17.89
CA ASP A 341 5.14 -32.90 -18.84
C ASP A 341 4.53 -32.75 -20.23
N GLU A 342 3.30 -32.25 -20.33
CA GLU A 342 2.63 -31.93 -21.60
C GLU A 342 3.11 -30.58 -22.17
N GLY A 343 4.06 -29.92 -21.53
CA GLY A 343 4.60 -28.62 -21.94
C GLY A 343 3.72 -27.42 -21.59
N LYS A 344 2.60 -27.54 -20.91
CA LYS A 344 1.74 -26.41 -20.51
C LYS A 344 2.41 -25.57 -19.42
N LEU A 345 2.20 -24.26 -19.47
CA LEU A 345 2.61 -23.37 -18.39
C LEU A 345 1.79 -23.68 -17.13
N VAL A 346 2.47 -23.82 -16.02
CA VAL A 346 1.89 -24.06 -14.70
C VAL A 346 2.27 -22.91 -13.78
N GLN A 347 1.26 -22.21 -13.29
CA GLN A 347 1.44 -21.13 -12.31
C GLN A 347 1.24 -21.64 -10.89
N THR A 348 1.90 -21.01 -9.96
CA THR A 348 1.66 -21.21 -8.53
C THR A 348 0.60 -20.21 -8.02
N GLU A 349 -0.06 -20.55 -6.92
CA GLU A 349 -0.97 -19.60 -6.26
C GLU A 349 -0.23 -18.35 -5.76
N ALA A 350 1.00 -18.54 -5.29
CA ALA A 350 1.88 -17.44 -4.88
C ALA A 350 2.22 -16.52 -6.05
N GLY A 351 2.62 -17.10 -7.20
CA GLY A 351 2.91 -16.35 -8.43
C GLY A 351 1.70 -15.57 -8.92
N THR A 352 0.52 -16.18 -8.88
CA THR A 352 -0.73 -15.50 -9.23
C THR A 352 -1.00 -14.28 -8.32
N ARG A 353 -0.83 -14.44 -7.00
CA ARG A 353 -0.97 -13.32 -6.06
C ARG A 353 0.07 -12.23 -6.30
N ALA A 354 1.30 -12.61 -6.64
CA ALA A 354 2.35 -11.65 -6.99
C ALA A 354 2.01 -10.86 -8.26
N ALA A 355 1.49 -11.53 -9.31
CA ALA A 355 1.05 -10.84 -10.54
C ALA A 355 -0.10 -9.87 -10.27
N MET A 356 -1.08 -10.26 -9.44
CA MET A 356 -2.15 -9.35 -8.99
C MET A 356 -1.60 -8.15 -8.22
N TYR A 357 -0.61 -8.38 -7.36
CA TYR A 357 0.03 -7.30 -6.61
C TYR A 357 0.73 -6.33 -7.55
N MET A 358 1.53 -6.82 -8.50
CA MET A 358 2.27 -5.99 -9.46
C MET A 358 1.32 -5.13 -10.28
N ALA A 359 0.26 -5.71 -10.81
CA ALA A 359 -0.74 -4.98 -11.58
C ALA A 359 -1.48 -3.91 -10.76
N ASN A 360 -1.83 -4.21 -9.49
CA ASN A 360 -2.54 -3.29 -8.61
C ASN A 360 -1.68 -2.10 -8.14
N ASN A 361 -0.42 -2.35 -7.82
CA ASN A 361 0.44 -1.35 -7.20
C ASN A 361 1.31 -0.62 -8.21
N GLY A 362 1.55 -1.23 -9.38
CA GLY A 362 2.30 -0.62 -10.46
C GLY A 362 1.53 0.43 -11.24
N VAL A 363 0.24 0.21 -11.46
CA VAL A 363 -0.57 1.10 -12.29
C VAL A 363 -1.74 1.68 -11.50
N THR A 364 -2.66 0.80 -11.08
CA THR A 364 -3.89 1.19 -10.39
C THR A 364 -4.53 -0.04 -9.73
N SER A 365 -5.25 0.17 -8.64
CA SER A 365 -6.04 -0.88 -8.01
C SER A 365 -7.24 -1.34 -8.86
N PHE A 366 -7.47 -0.73 -10.02
CA PHE A 366 -8.62 -0.96 -10.90
C PHE A 366 -8.24 -1.54 -12.25
N TYR A 367 -7.12 -2.26 -12.39
CA TYR A 367 -6.85 -2.97 -13.63
C TYR A 367 -7.92 -4.03 -13.91
N LYS A 368 -8.20 -4.28 -15.18
CA LYS A 368 -9.20 -5.24 -15.60
C LYS A 368 -8.61 -6.62 -15.86
N ALA A 369 -7.46 -6.65 -16.49
CA ALA A 369 -6.73 -7.85 -16.80
C ALA A 369 -5.23 -7.64 -16.67
N ALA A 370 -4.51 -8.69 -16.28
CA ALA A 370 -3.06 -8.74 -16.32
C ALA A 370 -2.61 -9.82 -17.32
N VAL A 371 -1.64 -9.48 -18.15
CA VAL A 371 -0.97 -10.39 -19.08
C VAL A 371 0.45 -10.59 -18.60
N VAL A 372 0.77 -11.78 -18.14
CA VAL A 372 2.12 -12.17 -17.76
C VAL A 372 2.82 -12.72 -18.99
N LEU A 373 3.76 -11.94 -19.54
CA LEU A 373 4.57 -12.31 -20.69
C LEU A 373 5.66 -13.28 -20.22
N VAL A 374 5.61 -14.51 -20.71
CA VAL A 374 6.59 -15.54 -20.38
C VAL A 374 7.71 -15.51 -21.40
N ASN A 375 8.92 -15.11 -20.97
CA ASN A 375 10.08 -14.95 -21.84
C ASN A 375 10.51 -16.29 -22.44
N GLY A 376 10.41 -16.41 -23.74
CA GLY A 376 10.78 -17.59 -24.50
C GLY A 376 9.67 -18.10 -25.41
N VAL A 377 10.04 -19.07 -26.24
CA VAL A 377 9.13 -19.78 -27.15
C VAL A 377 8.82 -21.13 -26.52
N TYR A 378 7.57 -21.39 -26.24
CA TYR A 378 7.10 -22.63 -25.68
C TYR A 378 6.03 -23.22 -26.60
N ASP A 379 6.11 -24.51 -26.91
CA ASP A 379 5.16 -25.20 -27.80
C ASP A 379 3.72 -25.24 -27.26
N VAL A 380 3.47 -24.51 -26.20
CA VAL A 380 2.22 -24.54 -25.46
C VAL A 380 1.60 -23.18 -25.38
N VAL A 381 0.31 -23.21 -25.54
CA VAL A 381 -0.63 -22.13 -25.25
C VAL A 381 -0.58 -21.84 -23.75
N GLY A 382 -0.62 -20.60 -23.36
CA GLY A 382 -0.51 -20.17 -21.98
C GLY A 382 -1.63 -20.69 -21.05
N THR A 383 -1.62 -20.20 -19.84
CA THR A 383 -2.57 -20.59 -18.78
C THR A 383 -3.32 -19.36 -18.28
N THR A 384 -4.61 -19.53 -18.04
CA THR A 384 -5.48 -18.49 -17.49
C THR A 384 -5.88 -18.83 -16.08
N VAL A 385 -5.89 -17.85 -15.21
CA VAL A 385 -6.45 -17.96 -13.86
C VAL A 385 -7.69 -17.08 -13.77
N THR A 386 -8.85 -17.71 -13.63
CA THR A 386 -10.11 -17.03 -13.40
C THR A 386 -10.26 -16.67 -11.93
N ASN A 387 -9.97 -15.45 -11.60
CA ASN A 387 -10.33 -14.82 -10.34
C ASN A 387 -11.20 -13.59 -10.63
N LYS A 388 -11.69 -12.89 -9.62
CA LYS A 388 -12.38 -11.60 -9.78
C LYS A 388 -11.59 -10.59 -10.64
N ARG A 389 -10.30 -10.87 -10.89
CA ARG A 389 -9.40 -10.13 -11.77
C ARG A 389 -8.66 -11.12 -12.64
N PHE A 390 -8.84 -10.99 -13.93
CA PHE A 390 -8.31 -11.89 -14.92
C PHE A 390 -6.79 -11.78 -15.08
N ILE A 391 -6.10 -12.91 -15.07
CA ILE A 391 -4.66 -13.01 -15.33
C ILE A 391 -4.42 -14.11 -16.36
N VAL A 392 -3.71 -13.79 -17.41
CA VAL A 392 -3.30 -14.75 -18.43
C VAL A 392 -1.77 -14.81 -18.53
N TYR A 393 -1.22 -16.02 -18.51
CA TYR A 393 0.20 -16.28 -18.77
C TYR A 393 0.37 -16.68 -20.23
N ALA A 394 1.17 -15.94 -20.98
CA ALA A 394 1.32 -16.15 -22.41
C ALA A 394 2.80 -16.11 -22.83
N PRO A 395 3.28 -17.13 -23.59
CA PRO A 395 4.58 -17.04 -24.25
C PRO A 395 4.65 -15.85 -25.22
N VAL A 396 5.86 -15.34 -25.46
CA VAL A 396 6.08 -14.16 -26.31
C VAL A 396 6.21 -14.50 -27.81
N ASP A 397 5.43 -15.48 -28.27
CA ASP A 397 5.33 -15.85 -29.67
C ASP A 397 3.92 -15.57 -30.23
N GLU A 398 3.70 -15.84 -31.49
CA GLU A 398 2.41 -15.59 -32.15
C GLU A 398 1.29 -16.42 -31.54
N LYS A 399 1.56 -17.67 -31.11
CA LYS A 399 0.57 -18.52 -30.45
C LYS A 399 0.16 -17.92 -29.10
N GLY A 400 1.12 -17.45 -28.30
CA GLY A 400 0.85 -16.80 -27.03
C GLY A 400 0.09 -15.49 -27.19
N MET A 401 0.45 -14.66 -28.15
CA MET A 401 -0.28 -13.41 -28.46
C MET A 401 -1.74 -13.70 -28.83
N ARG A 402 -1.94 -14.69 -29.70
CA ARG A 402 -3.29 -15.11 -30.11
C ARG A 402 -4.09 -15.68 -28.94
N PHE A 403 -3.46 -16.49 -28.10
CA PHE A 403 -4.08 -17.03 -26.89
C PHE A 403 -4.51 -15.93 -25.94
N ALA A 404 -3.60 -15.00 -25.58
CA ALA A 404 -3.91 -13.90 -24.69
C ALA A 404 -5.07 -13.03 -25.20
N ALA A 405 -5.06 -12.72 -26.50
CA ALA A 405 -6.14 -11.96 -27.13
C ALA A 405 -7.50 -12.67 -27.04
N MET A 406 -7.52 -13.98 -27.28
CA MET A 406 -8.77 -14.77 -27.25
C MET A 406 -9.29 -14.94 -25.83
N GLU A 407 -8.42 -15.21 -24.85
CA GLU A 407 -8.83 -15.36 -23.45
C GLU A 407 -9.34 -14.06 -22.86
N LEU A 408 -8.68 -12.95 -23.16
CA LEU A 408 -9.14 -11.61 -22.76
C LEU A 408 -10.50 -11.31 -23.37
N LEU A 409 -10.71 -11.62 -24.65
CA LEU A 409 -11.98 -11.45 -25.33
C LEU A 409 -13.10 -12.27 -24.66
N ASN A 410 -12.82 -13.55 -24.39
CA ASN A 410 -13.77 -14.44 -23.71
C ASN A 410 -14.12 -13.93 -22.30
N TYR A 411 -13.11 -13.47 -21.55
CA TYR A 411 -13.32 -12.91 -20.22
C TYR A 411 -14.21 -11.65 -20.25
N LEU A 412 -13.94 -10.73 -21.15
CA LEU A 412 -14.73 -9.50 -21.29
C LEU A 412 -16.16 -9.77 -21.79
N ALA A 413 -16.35 -10.80 -22.62
CA ALA A 413 -17.67 -11.24 -23.06
C ALA A 413 -18.40 -12.12 -22.02
N GLY A 414 -17.79 -12.41 -20.87
CA GLY A 414 -18.37 -13.26 -19.83
C GLY A 414 -18.43 -14.76 -20.22
N LYS A 415 -17.59 -15.19 -21.17
CA LYS A 415 -17.51 -16.58 -21.61
C LYS A 415 -16.66 -17.41 -20.67
N PRO A 416 -16.92 -18.73 -20.56
CA PRO A 416 -16.02 -19.65 -19.88
C PRO A 416 -14.63 -19.70 -20.53
N GLU A 417 -13.62 -19.99 -19.71
CA GLU A 417 -12.26 -20.18 -20.16
C GLU A 417 -12.16 -21.25 -21.27
N GLY A 418 -11.34 -20.99 -22.29
CA GLY A 418 -11.10 -21.92 -23.39
C GLY A 418 -12.19 -22.01 -24.45
N VAL A 419 -13.32 -21.30 -24.31
CA VAL A 419 -14.38 -21.28 -25.33
C VAL A 419 -13.94 -20.43 -26.51
N ARG A 420 -13.92 -21.01 -27.70
CA ARG A 420 -13.56 -20.32 -28.94
C ARG A 420 -14.76 -20.27 -29.90
N ALA A 421 -15.03 -19.10 -30.45
CA ALA A 421 -15.97 -18.96 -31.54
C ALA A 421 -15.35 -19.53 -32.83
N VAL A 422 -15.97 -20.55 -33.41
CA VAL A 422 -15.45 -21.28 -34.58
C VAL A 422 -16.20 -20.88 -35.84
N THR A 423 -17.54 -20.79 -35.75
CA THR A 423 -18.38 -20.41 -36.88
C THR A 423 -18.49 -18.89 -37.06
N ALA A 424 -18.97 -18.46 -38.23
CA ALA A 424 -19.22 -17.04 -38.48
C ALA A 424 -20.32 -16.48 -37.57
N GLU A 425 -21.34 -17.27 -37.27
CA GLU A 425 -22.44 -16.91 -36.36
C GLU A 425 -21.95 -16.79 -34.93
N GLU A 426 -21.16 -17.73 -34.43
CA GLU A 426 -20.55 -17.67 -33.09
C GLU A 426 -19.63 -16.46 -32.95
N LYS A 427 -18.85 -16.11 -34.00
CA LYS A 427 -18.02 -14.93 -34.02
C LYS A 427 -18.83 -13.63 -33.99
N ALA A 428 -19.97 -13.58 -34.68
CA ALA A 428 -20.87 -12.44 -34.66
C ALA A 428 -21.51 -12.26 -33.27
N VAL A 429 -21.93 -13.35 -32.63
CA VAL A 429 -22.44 -13.33 -31.25
C VAL A 429 -21.36 -12.88 -30.27
N GLN A 430 -20.16 -13.46 -30.36
CA GLN A 430 -19.02 -13.09 -29.52
C GLN A 430 -18.66 -11.61 -29.67
N ARG A 431 -18.69 -11.08 -30.91
CA ARG A 431 -18.48 -9.66 -31.17
C ARG A 431 -19.53 -8.79 -30.47
N THR A 432 -20.80 -9.16 -30.61
CA THR A 432 -21.91 -8.42 -30.00
C THR A 432 -21.81 -8.45 -28.48
N GLU A 433 -21.49 -9.60 -27.89
CA GLU A 433 -21.34 -9.76 -26.44
C GLU A 433 -20.12 -8.96 -25.91
N PHE A 434 -19.01 -8.99 -26.63
CA PHE A 434 -17.81 -8.24 -26.29
C PHE A 434 -18.07 -6.73 -26.30
N LEU A 435 -18.64 -6.22 -27.38
CA LEU A 435 -18.96 -4.79 -27.49
C LEU A 435 -20.03 -4.38 -26.47
N SER A 436 -21.05 -5.21 -26.25
CA SER A 436 -22.07 -4.96 -25.23
C SER A 436 -21.50 -4.96 -23.82
N ALA A 437 -20.51 -5.81 -23.52
CA ALA A 437 -19.83 -5.82 -22.23
C ALA A 437 -18.99 -4.55 -22.03
N LEU A 438 -18.29 -4.09 -23.07
CA LEU A 438 -17.56 -2.83 -23.05
C LEU A 438 -18.50 -1.63 -22.89
N TYR A 439 -19.58 -1.57 -23.67
CA TYR A 439 -20.56 -0.49 -23.61
C TYR A 439 -21.28 -0.45 -22.26
N ARG A 440 -21.69 -1.58 -21.69
CA ARG A 440 -22.31 -1.62 -20.35
C ARG A 440 -21.39 -1.08 -19.28
N GLN A 441 -20.10 -1.43 -19.31
CA GLN A 441 -19.15 -0.87 -18.35
C GLN A 441 -18.91 0.61 -18.59
N TRP A 442 -18.93 1.04 -19.84
CA TRP A 442 -18.82 2.44 -20.21
C TRP A 442 -20.06 3.23 -19.79
N GLU A 443 -21.27 2.68 -19.97
CA GLU A 443 -22.52 3.23 -19.48
C GLU A 443 -22.55 3.29 -17.95
N GLU A 444 -22.10 2.24 -17.27
CA GLU A 444 -22.05 2.18 -15.81
C GLU A 444 -21.12 3.26 -15.21
N TYR A 445 -20.08 3.66 -15.92
CA TYR A 445 -19.14 4.70 -15.48
C TYR A 445 -19.35 6.07 -16.11
N ASP A 446 -19.92 6.15 -17.33
CA ASP A 446 -20.10 7.41 -18.07
C ASP A 446 -21.53 7.93 -18.07
N TYR A 447 -22.49 7.06 -17.97
CA TYR A 447 -23.93 7.39 -17.93
C TYR A 447 -24.58 7.21 -16.57
N ALA A 448 -23.84 6.83 -15.54
CA ALA A 448 -24.30 7.17 -14.21
C ALA A 448 -24.08 8.68 -14.07
N PRO A 449 -25.06 9.53 -14.37
CA PRO A 449 -24.93 10.90 -14.00
C PRO A 449 -24.78 10.88 -12.50
N ILE A 450 -23.65 11.39 -12.05
CA ILE A 450 -23.47 11.63 -10.64
C ILE A 450 -24.49 12.71 -10.32
N LEU A 451 -25.60 12.30 -9.78
CA LEU A 451 -26.52 13.19 -9.15
C LEU A 451 -25.82 13.77 -7.92
N SER A 452 -25.13 14.87 -8.14
CA SER A 452 -24.59 15.61 -7.03
C SER A 452 -25.72 16.36 -6.35
N ARG A 453 -25.87 16.11 -5.11
CA ARG A 453 -26.84 16.68 -4.22
C ARG A 453 -26.25 17.95 -3.60
N ALA A 454 -26.72 19.12 -4.01
CA ALA A 454 -26.40 20.39 -3.37
C ALA A 454 -27.68 21.00 -2.78
N TYR A 455 -28.21 20.40 -1.69
CA TYR A 455 -29.41 20.96 -1.06
C TYR A 455 -29.26 21.03 0.46
N GLU A 456 -29.99 21.97 1.03
CA GLU A 456 -30.24 22.03 2.47
C GLU A 456 -31.18 20.88 2.85
N GLU A 457 -30.97 20.32 4.03
CA GLU A 457 -31.79 19.22 4.52
C GLU A 457 -33.18 19.66 4.98
N GLU A 458 -33.36 20.98 5.20
CA GLU A 458 -34.60 21.58 5.67
C GLU A 458 -35.11 22.65 4.71
N PHE A 459 -36.38 22.51 4.28
CA PHE A 459 -37.09 23.50 3.47
C PHE A 459 -38.25 24.07 4.27
N LYS A 460 -38.47 25.38 4.13
CA LYS A 460 -39.66 26.01 4.73
C LYS A 460 -40.91 25.61 3.96
N ALA A 461 -41.92 25.09 4.66
CA ALA A 461 -43.22 24.84 4.08
C ALA A 461 -43.90 26.19 3.71
N THR A 462 -44.16 26.37 2.43
CA THR A 462 -44.78 27.59 1.89
C THR A 462 -46.23 27.34 1.44
N GLY A 463 -46.72 26.09 1.54
CA GLY A 463 -47.98 25.64 0.96
C GLY A 463 -47.92 25.32 -0.53
N GLU A 464 -46.76 25.61 -1.18
CA GLU A 464 -46.48 25.21 -2.57
C GLU A 464 -45.59 23.96 -2.60
N PRO A 465 -45.64 23.18 -3.70
CA PRO A 465 -44.78 22.02 -3.87
C PRO A 465 -43.31 22.40 -3.78
N VAL A 466 -42.50 21.60 -3.05
CA VAL A 466 -41.07 21.80 -3.00
C VAL A 466 -40.44 21.52 -4.37
N ASP A 467 -39.78 22.53 -4.95
CA ASP A 467 -39.03 22.36 -6.20
C ASP A 467 -37.56 22.01 -5.89
N LEU A 468 -37.20 20.74 -6.09
CA LEU A 468 -35.84 20.25 -5.94
C LEU A 468 -35.03 20.30 -7.25
N SER A 469 -35.61 20.79 -8.35
CA SER A 469 -34.93 20.77 -9.66
C SER A 469 -33.64 21.57 -9.69
N ALA A 470 -33.55 22.65 -8.90
CA ALA A 470 -32.37 23.47 -8.76
C ALA A 470 -31.25 22.79 -7.93
N HIS A 471 -31.56 21.70 -7.24
CA HIS A 471 -30.61 21.02 -6.34
C HIS A 471 -30.06 19.73 -6.94
N PHE A 472 -30.52 19.30 -8.09
CA PHE A 472 -30.01 18.15 -8.81
C PHE A 472 -29.23 18.60 -10.05
N HIS A 473 -27.95 18.26 -10.07
CA HIS A 473 -27.04 18.55 -11.16
C HIS A 473 -26.60 17.23 -11.79
N THR A 474 -26.71 17.12 -13.09
CA THR A 474 -26.25 15.95 -13.84
C THR A 474 -24.92 16.26 -14.53
N TYR A 475 -23.95 15.43 -14.32
CA TYR A 475 -22.62 15.55 -14.89
C TYR A 475 -22.34 14.35 -15.79
N VAL A 476 -21.89 14.60 -17.01
CA VAL A 476 -21.32 13.60 -17.89
C VAL A 476 -19.90 14.05 -18.21
N HIS A 477 -18.93 13.19 -17.98
CA HIS A 477 -17.52 13.52 -18.16
C HIS A 477 -17.07 14.76 -17.36
N GLY A 478 -17.58 14.94 -16.14
CA GLY A 478 -17.24 16.10 -15.31
C GLY A 478 -17.76 17.44 -15.82
N LYS A 479 -18.52 17.44 -16.91
CA LYS A 479 -19.24 18.63 -17.41
C LYS A 479 -20.68 18.55 -17.00
N GLU A 480 -21.22 19.63 -16.48
CA GLU A 480 -22.63 19.74 -16.20
C GLU A 480 -23.41 19.67 -17.53
N VAL A 481 -24.36 18.75 -17.62
CA VAL A 481 -25.20 18.52 -18.78
C VAL A 481 -26.65 18.46 -18.34
N LYS A 482 -27.57 18.95 -19.19
CA LYS A 482 -28.99 18.83 -18.94
C LYS A 482 -29.46 17.48 -19.47
N VAL A 483 -29.57 16.50 -18.60
CA VAL A 483 -30.17 15.20 -18.90
C VAL A 483 -31.56 15.18 -18.29
N PRO A 484 -32.59 14.74 -19.02
CA PRO A 484 -33.95 14.62 -18.47
C PRO A 484 -33.95 13.67 -17.27
N TYR A 485 -34.53 14.11 -16.19
CA TYR A 485 -34.77 13.29 -15.01
C TYR A 485 -36.13 13.60 -14.41
N ARG A 486 -36.67 12.66 -13.66
CA ARG A 486 -37.87 12.89 -12.84
C ARG A 486 -37.54 12.64 -11.38
N ILE A 487 -38.22 13.39 -10.51
CA ILE A 487 -38.11 13.21 -9.08
C ILE A 487 -39.39 12.52 -8.59
N ARG A 488 -39.18 11.40 -7.84
CA ARG A 488 -40.25 10.72 -7.11
C ARG A 488 -40.12 11.05 -5.64
N TYR A 489 -41.27 11.26 -5.00
CA TYR A 489 -41.32 11.61 -3.58
C TYR A 489 -42.03 10.52 -2.79
N TYR A 490 -41.57 10.26 -1.60
CA TYR A 490 -42.07 9.23 -0.69
C TYR A 490 -42.20 9.79 0.71
N GLU A 491 -43.13 9.28 1.50
CA GLU A 491 -43.13 9.49 2.94
C GLU A 491 -41.89 8.87 3.57
N ASP A 492 -41.32 9.53 4.56
CA ASP A 492 -40.29 8.90 5.40
C ASP A 492 -40.98 8.21 6.60
N LYS A 493 -40.79 6.89 6.74
CA LYS A 493 -41.30 6.12 7.87
C LYS A 493 -40.13 5.65 8.73
N ASN A 494 -39.68 6.49 9.66
CA ASN A 494 -38.58 6.19 10.59
C ASN A 494 -37.27 5.80 9.90
N GLY A 495 -36.91 6.52 8.84
CA GLY A 495 -35.70 6.22 8.06
C GLY A 495 -35.91 5.20 6.95
N GLU A 496 -37.12 4.66 6.74
CA GLU A 496 -37.47 3.78 5.63
C GLU A 496 -38.38 4.48 4.60
N ARG A 497 -38.36 3.99 3.37
CA ARG A 497 -39.19 4.51 2.30
C ARG A 497 -40.64 4.07 2.50
N GLY A 498 -41.52 5.02 2.73
CA GLY A 498 -42.96 4.81 2.83
C GLY A 498 -43.70 4.83 1.49
N ALA A 499 -44.95 5.27 1.50
CA ALA A 499 -45.81 5.36 0.30
C ALA A 499 -45.28 6.41 -0.67
N GLU A 500 -45.39 6.13 -1.98
CA GLU A 500 -45.09 7.10 -3.04
C GLU A 500 -46.16 8.19 -3.07
N LEU A 501 -45.69 9.43 -3.12
CA LEU A 501 -46.56 10.60 -3.26
C LEU A 501 -46.92 10.84 -4.73
N THR A 502 -48.08 11.37 -4.98
CA THR A 502 -48.53 11.73 -6.36
C THR A 502 -47.80 12.95 -6.94
N GLY A 503 -46.95 13.62 -6.15
CA GLY A 503 -46.18 14.78 -6.57
C GLY A 503 -45.29 15.29 -5.42
N ALA A 504 -44.66 16.44 -5.64
CA ALA A 504 -43.81 17.06 -4.63
C ALA A 504 -44.60 17.45 -3.37
N PRO A 505 -44.04 17.22 -2.16
CA PRO A 505 -44.73 17.52 -0.92
C PRO A 505 -44.94 19.03 -0.74
N LYS A 506 -46.08 19.39 -0.13
CA LYS A 506 -46.48 20.76 0.20
C LYS A 506 -46.57 20.99 1.71
N GLU A 507 -46.92 19.92 2.42
CA GLU A 507 -47.17 19.97 3.86
C GLU A 507 -45.88 19.77 4.65
N PRO A 508 -45.79 20.29 5.88
CA PRO A 508 -44.69 20.02 6.75
C PRO A 508 -44.59 18.52 7.04
N GLY A 509 -43.38 17.97 6.95
CA GLY A 509 -43.13 16.56 7.19
C GLY A 509 -41.71 16.14 6.77
N THR A 510 -41.38 14.89 7.02
CA THR A 510 -40.13 14.28 6.53
C THR A 510 -40.44 13.42 5.32
N TYR A 511 -39.73 13.66 4.24
CA TYR A 511 -39.94 13.03 2.95
C TYR A 511 -38.64 12.53 2.35
N ARG A 512 -38.74 11.56 1.45
CA ARG A 512 -37.60 11.06 0.65
C ARG A 512 -37.83 11.40 -0.82
N ALA A 513 -36.82 11.97 -1.43
CA ALA A 513 -36.79 12.24 -2.85
C ALA A 513 -35.78 11.34 -3.55
N PHE A 514 -36.21 10.74 -4.67
CA PHE A 514 -35.37 9.95 -5.55
C PHE A 514 -35.41 10.55 -6.93
N ALA A 515 -34.28 10.95 -7.45
CA ALA A 515 -34.20 11.38 -8.84
C ALA A 515 -33.77 10.19 -9.70
N GLU A 516 -34.48 10.01 -10.80
CA GLU A 516 -34.26 8.97 -11.80
C GLU A 516 -34.08 9.62 -13.17
N LEU A 517 -33.09 9.16 -13.92
CA LEU A 517 -32.97 9.56 -15.33
C LEU A 517 -34.12 8.97 -16.13
N VAL A 518 -34.58 9.72 -17.14
CA VAL A 518 -35.63 9.30 -18.05
C VAL A 518 -35.05 9.01 -19.42
#